data_6cf7dfdb981b6c0ab5cff904b6e5a621
#
_entry.id   6cf7dfdb981b6c0ab5cff904b6e5a621
#
_cell.length_a   1.000
_cell.length_b   1.000
_cell.length_c   1.000
_cell.angle_alpha   90.00
_cell.angle_beta   90.00
_cell.angle_gamma   90.00
#
_symmetry.space_group_name_H-M   'P 1'
#
loop_
_entity.id
_entity.type
_entity.pdbx_description
1 polymer ?
#
loop_
_entity_poly.entity_id
_entity_poly.type
_entity_poly.pdbx_seq_one_letter_code
_entity_poly.pdbx_strand_id
1 'polypeptide(L)'
;MAYLFSSESVSEGHPDKVADQISDALLDQFLAYDDKAHCAIETFNTTGQVVIMGEVRSTEYVDLQTVARKTIDRIGYNKAEYQFDSKSCGILTAIHEQSEDIDRGVSREDEEAQGAGDQGMMFGYACNETANYMPVTLDLAHLIMRTLADIRKEGKQMTYLRPDSKSQVTVEYSDEGVPQRIVTIVVSTQHDPFMDDDEAMLAQIQKDVEEILMPRVKAQIESESVLALFNDDIQYLVNPTGKFVIGGPHGDTGLTGRKIIVDTYGGRGAHGGGAFSGKDSSKVDRSAAYMARYIAKNMVAAGVADEVLVQLAYAIGKAEPVSVYVNAYGRKHVAMSDGEIAAKIKGLFDLKPKAIERQLKLRQPMYLETAAYGHMGRKNEVVKKSFTSRYHETKTIDVELFTWEKLDLVEKLKEAFGL
;
A
#
# COMPACT_ATOMS: atom_id res chain seq x y z
N MET A 1 -1.14 -24.57 21.64
CA MET A 1 -1.42 -25.23 20.34
C MET A 1 -1.03 -24.26 19.23
N ALA A 2 -0.42 -24.74 18.15
CA ALA A 2 -0.11 -23.90 17.00
C ALA A 2 -1.39 -23.41 16.31
N TYR A 3 -1.35 -22.23 15.69
CA TYR A 3 -2.45 -21.66 14.91
C TYR A 3 -2.01 -21.26 13.51
N LEU A 4 -2.93 -21.20 12.57
CA LEU A 4 -2.68 -20.75 11.21
C LEU A 4 -3.13 -19.32 11.03
N PHE A 5 -2.32 -18.53 10.31
CA PHE A 5 -2.68 -17.18 9.90
C PHE A 5 -2.36 -16.97 8.42
N SER A 6 -3.23 -16.27 7.71
CA SER A 6 -3.10 -16.04 6.27
C SER A 6 -3.20 -14.56 5.96
N SER A 7 -2.39 -14.10 5.00
CA SER A 7 -2.54 -12.79 4.37
C SER A 7 -2.53 -12.93 2.87
N GLU A 8 -3.24 -12.03 2.19
CA GLU A 8 -3.28 -11.96 0.73
C GLU A 8 -2.61 -10.71 0.18
N SER A 9 -2.18 -10.78 -1.06
CA SER A 9 -1.77 -9.64 -1.88
C SER A 9 -2.35 -9.76 -3.28
N VAL A 10 -2.38 -8.64 -3.98
CA VAL A 10 -2.81 -8.56 -5.37
C VAL A 10 -1.79 -7.79 -6.19
N SER A 11 -1.73 -8.09 -7.50
CA SER A 11 -0.84 -7.40 -8.42
C SER A 11 -1.28 -5.97 -8.73
N GLU A 12 -0.39 -5.20 -9.35
CA GLU A 12 -0.70 -3.87 -9.90
C GLU A 12 -1.82 -3.91 -10.95
N GLY A 13 -2.07 -5.06 -11.58
CA GLY A 13 -3.12 -5.25 -12.58
C GLY A 13 -4.49 -5.66 -12.02
N HIS A 14 -4.59 -5.91 -10.71
CA HIS A 14 -5.89 -6.14 -10.08
C HIS A 14 -6.80 -4.90 -10.24
N PRO A 15 -8.10 -5.06 -10.57
CA PRO A 15 -8.98 -3.92 -10.87
C PRO A 15 -8.97 -2.81 -9.80
N ASP A 16 -9.05 -3.18 -8.51
CA ASP A 16 -9.00 -2.20 -7.42
C ASP A 16 -7.64 -1.48 -7.37
N LYS A 17 -6.53 -2.18 -7.66
CA LYS A 17 -5.19 -1.55 -7.68
C LYS A 17 -4.94 -0.73 -8.95
N VAL A 18 -5.61 -1.03 -10.05
CA VAL A 18 -5.65 -0.14 -11.22
C VAL A 18 -6.31 1.19 -10.84
N ALA A 19 -7.44 1.14 -10.12
CA ALA A 19 -8.13 2.32 -9.64
C ALA A 19 -7.26 3.15 -8.68
N ASP A 20 -6.64 2.51 -7.69
CA ASP A 20 -5.73 3.17 -6.74
C ASP A 20 -4.56 3.85 -7.43
N GLN A 21 -3.93 3.18 -8.40
CA GLN A 21 -2.80 3.74 -9.15
C GLN A 21 -3.19 4.92 -10.04
N ILE A 22 -4.39 4.92 -10.63
CA ILE A 22 -4.88 6.07 -11.41
C ILE A 22 -5.11 7.25 -10.46
N SER A 23 -5.77 7.04 -9.32
CA SER A 23 -6.04 8.08 -8.34
C SER A 23 -4.76 8.71 -7.77
N ASP A 24 -3.76 7.90 -7.43
CA ASP A 24 -2.47 8.40 -6.92
C ASP A 24 -1.57 9.00 -8.01
N ALA A 25 -1.64 8.53 -9.25
CA ALA A 25 -0.95 9.17 -10.38
C ALA A 25 -1.48 10.59 -10.65
N LEU A 26 -2.79 10.77 -10.50
CA LEU A 26 -3.43 12.09 -10.63
C LEU A 26 -3.04 13.00 -9.46
N LEU A 27 -3.06 12.51 -8.23
CA LEU A 27 -2.59 13.24 -7.06
C LEU A 27 -1.14 13.70 -7.24
N ASP A 28 -0.25 12.80 -7.65
CA ASP A 28 1.15 13.13 -7.91
C ASP A 28 1.33 14.20 -9.00
N GLN A 29 0.50 14.14 -10.05
CA GLN A 29 0.55 15.13 -11.12
C GLN A 29 0.13 16.52 -10.64
N PHE A 30 -0.87 16.63 -9.76
CA PHE A 30 -1.24 17.91 -9.13
C PHE A 30 -0.12 18.40 -8.21
N LEU A 31 0.39 17.56 -7.30
CA LEU A 31 1.43 17.94 -6.35
C LEU A 31 2.76 18.31 -7.01
N ALA A 32 3.06 17.78 -8.18
CA ALA A 32 4.27 18.13 -8.92
C ALA A 32 4.32 19.60 -9.33
N TYR A 33 3.17 20.23 -9.60
CA TYR A 33 3.07 21.63 -10.05
C TYR A 33 2.46 22.56 -9.00
N ASP A 34 1.67 22.03 -8.08
CA ASP A 34 1.05 22.77 -6.96
C ASP A 34 1.19 21.94 -5.66
N ASP A 35 2.21 22.22 -4.86
CA ASP A 35 2.46 21.55 -3.59
C ASP A 35 1.39 21.84 -2.51
N LYS A 36 0.49 22.82 -2.78
CA LYS A 36 -0.66 23.16 -1.93
C LYS A 36 -1.97 22.54 -2.42
N ALA A 37 -1.94 21.75 -3.48
CA ALA A 37 -3.13 21.09 -4.00
C ALA A 37 -3.84 20.24 -2.93
N HIS A 38 -5.16 20.31 -2.88
CA HIS A 38 -6.01 19.43 -2.08
C HIS A 38 -6.77 18.51 -3.02
N CYS A 39 -6.64 17.22 -2.82
CA CYS A 39 -7.25 16.21 -3.68
C CYS A 39 -7.96 15.14 -2.85
N ALA A 40 -9.12 14.75 -3.34
CA ALA A 40 -9.84 13.55 -2.93
C ALA A 40 -10.39 12.92 -4.22
N ILE A 41 -9.57 12.11 -4.90
CA ILE A 41 -9.84 11.56 -6.22
C ILE A 41 -10.11 10.07 -6.09
N GLU A 42 -11.26 9.64 -6.56
CA GLU A 42 -11.67 8.25 -6.63
C GLU A 42 -11.80 7.81 -8.09
N THR A 43 -11.38 6.60 -8.36
CA THR A 43 -11.45 5.99 -9.69
C THR A 43 -12.27 4.71 -9.62
N PHE A 44 -13.14 4.55 -10.58
CA PHE A 44 -13.89 3.33 -10.86
C PHE A 44 -13.44 2.81 -12.22
N ASN A 45 -13.26 1.49 -12.36
CA ASN A 45 -12.94 0.87 -13.65
C ASN A 45 -13.71 -0.45 -13.83
N THR A 46 -14.07 -0.74 -15.08
CA THR A 46 -14.76 -1.96 -15.49
C THR A 46 -14.45 -2.22 -16.96
N THR A 47 -15.12 -3.19 -17.61
CA THR A 47 -14.94 -3.50 -19.04
C THR A 47 -14.98 -2.24 -19.90
N GLY A 48 -13.87 -1.93 -20.54
CA GLY A 48 -13.75 -0.82 -21.51
C GLY A 48 -14.00 0.59 -20.95
N GLN A 49 -14.07 0.77 -19.63
CA GLN A 49 -14.49 2.03 -19.01
C GLN A 49 -13.70 2.41 -17.76
N VAL A 50 -13.39 3.69 -17.63
CA VAL A 50 -12.87 4.33 -16.40
C VAL A 50 -13.71 5.55 -16.09
N VAL A 51 -14.06 5.74 -14.82
CA VAL A 51 -14.70 6.97 -14.31
C VAL A 51 -13.81 7.53 -13.21
N ILE A 52 -13.41 8.79 -13.36
CA ILE A 52 -12.59 9.54 -12.39
C ILE A 52 -13.49 10.61 -11.78
N MET A 53 -13.64 10.59 -10.47
CA MET A 53 -14.55 11.48 -9.74
C MET A 53 -13.91 12.01 -8.46
N GLY A 54 -14.51 13.01 -7.85
CA GLY A 54 -14.06 13.57 -6.58
C GLY A 54 -13.85 15.08 -6.61
N GLU A 55 -13.09 15.57 -5.64
CA GLU A 55 -12.86 16.99 -5.46
C GLU A 55 -11.37 17.33 -5.56
N VAL A 56 -11.08 18.45 -6.22
CA VAL A 56 -9.75 19.02 -6.31
C VAL A 56 -9.79 20.53 -6.12
N ARG A 57 -8.92 21.04 -5.24
CA ARG A 57 -8.56 22.44 -5.16
C ARG A 57 -7.11 22.61 -5.53
N SER A 58 -6.86 23.22 -6.68
CA SER A 58 -5.51 23.48 -7.19
C SER A 58 -5.53 24.69 -8.12
N THR A 59 -4.40 25.37 -8.22
CA THR A 59 -4.17 26.42 -9.22
C THR A 59 -3.81 25.86 -10.59
N GLU A 60 -3.60 24.53 -10.67
CA GLU A 60 -3.08 23.84 -11.84
C GLU A 60 -4.15 23.04 -12.58
N TYR A 61 -4.00 22.97 -13.89
CA TYR A 61 -4.79 22.08 -14.74
C TYR A 61 -4.03 20.80 -15.04
N VAL A 62 -4.68 19.65 -14.82
CA VAL A 62 -4.15 18.32 -15.14
C VAL A 62 -5.00 17.66 -16.22
N ASP A 63 -4.37 17.15 -17.27
CA ASP A 63 -5.02 16.31 -18.28
C ASP A 63 -5.27 14.90 -17.69
N LEU A 64 -6.41 14.76 -17.02
CA LEU A 64 -6.79 13.54 -16.28
C LEU A 64 -6.78 12.30 -17.19
N GLN A 65 -7.28 12.44 -18.43
CA GLN A 65 -7.33 11.32 -19.36
C GLN A 65 -5.94 10.85 -19.77
N THR A 66 -5.03 11.77 -20.07
CA THR A 66 -3.65 11.42 -20.43
C THR A 66 -2.92 10.73 -19.29
N VAL A 67 -3.08 11.19 -18.04
CA VAL A 67 -2.46 10.56 -16.86
C VAL A 67 -3.03 9.15 -16.64
N ALA A 68 -4.34 8.98 -16.69
CA ALA A 68 -4.99 7.68 -16.54
C ALA A 68 -4.51 6.68 -17.63
N ARG A 69 -4.49 7.10 -18.90
CA ARG A 69 -4.03 6.24 -20.02
C ARG A 69 -2.57 5.80 -19.84
N LYS A 70 -1.68 6.70 -19.45
CA LYS A 70 -0.27 6.37 -19.17
C LYS A 70 -0.15 5.37 -18.03
N THR A 71 -0.98 5.50 -16.98
CA THR A 71 -1.01 4.58 -15.85
C THR A 71 -1.49 3.18 -16.27
N ILE A 72 -2.58 3.09 -17.04
CA ILE A 72 -3.12 1.84 -17.56
C ILE A 72 -2.08 1.14 -18.47
N ASP A 73 -1.40 1.90 -19.33
CA ASP A 73 -0.36 1.38 -20.25
C ASP A 73 0.84 0.83 -19.45
N ARG A 74 1.32 1.57 -18.45
CA ARG A 74 2.43 1.17 -17.56
C ARG A 74 2.13 -0.13 -16.81
N ILE A 75 0.89 -0.33 -16.36
CA ILE A 75 0.43 -1.56 -15.71
C ILE A 75 0.50 -2.75 -16.68
N GLY A 76 0.31 -2.51 -17.98
CA GLY A 76 0.38 -3.54 -19.00
C GLY A 76 -0.96 -3.85 -19.68
N TYR A 77 -2.00 -3.07 -19.42
CA TYR A 77 -3.26 -3.13 -20.16
C TYR A 77 -3.13 -2.33 -21.46
N ASN A 78 -2.49 -2.94 -22.47
CA ASN A 78 -2.13 -2.31 -23.74
C ASN A 78 -2.55 -3.11 -24.97
N LYS A 79 -3.35 -4.18 -24.80
CA LYS A 79 -3.88 -5.03 -25.86
C LYS A 79 -5.41 -4.99 -25.83
N ALA A 80 -6.02 -4.81 -27.01
CA ALA A 80 -7.48 -4.74 -27.16
C ALA A 80 -8.19 -6.03 -26.71
N GLU A 81 -7.52 -7.18 -26.83
CA GLU A 81 -8.05 -8.49 -26.39
C GLU A 81 -8.30 -8.59 -24.88
N TYR A 82 -7.72 -7.70 -24.08
CA TYR A 82 -8.01 -7.61 -22.65
C TYR A 82 -9.36 -6.95 -22.33
N GLN A 83 -10.07 -6.42 -23.35
CA GLN A 83 -11.35 -5.70 -23.24
C GLN A 83 -11.29 -4.50 -22.25
N PHE A 84 -10.08 -4.10 -21.90
CA PHE A 84 -9.70 -2.92 -21.12
C PHE A 84 -8.27 -2.58 -21.50
N ASP A 85 -8.06 -1.49 -22.22
CA ASP A 85 -6.72 -1.08 -22.63
C ASP A 85 -6.55 0.44 -22.67
N SER A 86 -5.30 0.89 -22.57
CA SER A 86 -4.91 2.30 -22.46
C SER A 86 -5.35 3.17 -23.64
N LYS A 87 -5.58 2.60 -24.81
CA LYS A 87 -5.89 3.33 -26.06
C LYS A 87 -7.38 3.43 -26.30
N SER A 88 -8.14 2.36 -26.00
CA SER A 88 -9.54 2.23 -26.41
C SER A 88 -10.55 2.41 -25.30
N CYS A 89 -10.18 2.24 -24.00
CA CYS A 89 -11.15 2.41 -22.91
C CYS A 89 -11.72 3.84 -22.88
N GLY A 90 -13.02 3.96 -22.63
CA GLY A 90 -13.68 5.23 -22.38
C GLY A 90 -13.23 5.80 -21.01
N ILE A 91 -12.92 7.10 -20.93
CA ILE A 91 -12.59 7.76 -19.68
C ILE A 91 -13.56 8.93 -19.49
N LEU A 92 -14.39 8.81 -18.44
CA LEU A 92 -15.29 9.86 -17.99
C LEU A 92 -14.68 10.55 -16.76
N THR A 93 -14.90 11.86 -16.66
CA THR A 93 -14.41 12.66 -15.54
C THR A 93 -15.55 13.47 -14.92
N ALA A 94 -15.63 13.44 -13.59
CA ALA A 94 -16.60 14.17 -12.78
C ALA A 94 -15.88 14.75 -11.55
N ILE A 95 -14.89 15.62 -11.80
CA ILE A 95 -14.15 16.34 -10.77
C ILE A 95 -14.78 17.72 -10.58
N HIS A 96 -14.98 18.14 -9.34
CA HIS A 96 -15.45 19.45 -8.97
C HIS A 96 -14.56 20.08 -7.89
N GLU A 97 -14.82 21.35 -7.56
CA GLU A 97 -14.09 22.05 -6.50
C GLU A 97 -14.48 21.53 -5.12
N GLN A 98 -13.52 21.56 -4.18
CA GLN A 98 -13.76 21.18 -2.79
C GLN A 98 -14.76 22.14 -2.13
N SER A 99 -15.66 21.61 -1.28
CA SER A 99 -16.64 22.38 -0.53
C SER A 99 -15.99 23.45 0.37
N GLU A 100 -16.43 24.70 0.27
CA GLU A 100 -16.00 25.81 1.13
C GLU A 100 -16.31 25.57 2.62
N ASP A 101 -17.36 24.80 2.93
CA ASP A 101 -17.73 24.50 4.32
C ASP A 101 -16.73 23.57 4.99
N ILE A 102 -16.19 22.61 4.25
CA ILE A 102 -15.10 21.74 4.74
C ILE A 102 -13.84 22.57 4.93
N ASP A 103 -13.50 23.42 3.97
CA ASP A 103 -12.30 24.25 4.02
C ASP A 103 -12.30 25.20 5.24
N ARG A 104 -13.42 25.84 5.57
CA ARG A 104 -13.58 26.69 6.77
C ARG A 104 -13.32 25.95 8.08
N GLY A 105 -13.64 24.66 8.15
CA GLY A 105 -13.40 23.82 9.34
C GLY A 105 -11.93 23.41 9.51
N VAL A 106 -11.19 23.35 8.42
CA VAL A 106 -9.82 22.81 8.35
C VAL A 106 -8.78 23.92 8.29
N SER A 107 -8.96 24.89 7.39
CA SER A 107 -8.00 25.99 7.17
C SER A 107 -8.04 26.99 8.31
N ARG A 108 -6.88 27.42 8.79
CA ARG A 108 -6.68 28.42 9.84
C ARG A 108 -5.67 29.45 9.36
N GLU A 109 -5.76 30.68 9.89
CA GLU A 109 -4.75 31.73 9.66
C GLU A 109 -3.36 31.27 10.14
N ASP A 110 -3.33 30.56 11.28
CA ASP A 110 -2.14 29.84 11.75
C ASP A 110 -2.15 28.42 11.14
N GLU A 111 -1.27 28.17 10.18
CA GLU A 111 -1.16 26.87 9.51
C GLU A 111 -0.84 25.72 10.48
N GLU A 112 -0.12 25.99 11.60
CA GLU A 112 0.18 24.96 12.62
C GLU A 112 -1.06 24.56 13.41
N ALA A 113 -2.11 25.40 13.43
CA ALA A 113 -3.39 25.11 14.04
C ALA A 113 -4.41 24.47 13.07
N GLN A 114 -3.97 24.07 11.88
CA GLN A 114 -4.83 23.39 10.91
C GLN A 114 -5.51 22.18 11.56
N GLY A 115 -6.85 22.14 11.48
CA GLY A 115 -7.65 21.04 12.00
C GLY A 115 -7.59 19.80 11.10
N ALA A 116 -7.93 18.64 11.66
CA ALA A 116 -8.12 17.44 10.88
C ALA A 116 -9.24 17.62 9.85
N GLY A 117 -9.03 17.17 8.63
CA GLY A 117 -9.99 17.30 7.52
C GLY A 117 -11.22 16.41 7.67
N ASP A 118 -11.15 15.41 8.54
CA ASP A 118 -12.26 14.52 8.88
C ASP A 118 -12.09 13.99 10.31
N GLN A 119 -13.13 13.36 10.82
CA GLN A 119 -13.05 12.51 11.99
C GLN A 119 -12.59 11.11 11.58
N GLY A 120 -11.92 10.37 12.48
CA GLY A 120 -11.58 8.98 12.18
C GLY A 120 -10.59 8.38 13.17
N MET A 121 -10.36 7.08 13.00
CA MET A 121 -9.35 6.30 13.70
C MET A 121 -8.35 5.76 12.68
N MET A 122 -7.07 6.01 12.90
CA MET A 122 -6.00 5.55 12.02
C MET A 122 -5.06 4.66 12.83
N PHE A 123 -4.58 3.59 12.18
CA PHE A 123 -3.77 2.59 12.85
C PHE A 123 -2.41 2.44 12.18
N GLY A 124 -1.39 2.24 13.00
CA GLY A 124 -0.08 1.79 12.61
C GLY A 124 0.27 0.50 13.34
N TYR A 125 0.95 -0.40 12.65
CA TYR A 125 1.37 -1.68 13.21
C TYR A 125 2.80 -1.98 12.80
N ALA A 126 3.53 -2.67 13.66
CA ALA A 126 4.84 -3.25 13.37
C ALA A 126 5.07 -4.49 14.22
N CYS A 127 5.83 -5.44 13.69
CA CYS A 127 6.30 -6.62 14.40
C CYS A 127 7.74 -6.97 13.97
N ASN A 128 8.42 -7.81 14.75
CA ASN A 128 9.80 -8.22 14.49
C ASN A 128 9.93 -9.49 13.62
N GLU A 129 8.87 -9.86 12.88
CA GLU A 129 8.87 -11.09 12.06
C GLU A 129 9.77 -10.99 10.81
N THR A 130 9.94 -9.79 10.26
CA THR A 130 10.73 -9.52 9.06
C THR A 130 11.64 -8.30 9.24
N ALA A 131 12.66 -8.16 8.41
CA ALA A 131 13.61 -7.05 8.46
C ALA A 131 12.96 -5.65 8.24
N ASN A 132 11.81 -5.62 7.56
CA ASN A 132 11.04 -4.39 7.34
C ASN A 132 9.92 -4.19 8.38
N TYR A 133 9.90 -5.01 9.43
CA TYR A 133 8.94 -4.93 10.54
C TYR A 133 7.48 -5.15 10.11
N MET A 134 7.26 -6.08 9.17
CA MET A 134 5.95 -6.47 8.65
C MET A 134 5.61 -7.90 9.04
N PRO A 135 4.31 -8.26 9.07
CA PRO A 135 3.89 -9.66 9.16
C PRO A 135 4.45 -10.48 7.99
N VAL A 136 5.09 -11.59 8.29
CA VAL A 136 5.76 -12.43 7.26
C VAL A 136 4.78 -12.95 6.21
N THR A 137 3.53 -13.21 6.60
CA THR A 137 2.48 -13.66 5.66
C THR A 137 2.20 -12.64 4.57
N LEU A 138 2.08 -11.36 4.93
CA LEU A 138 1.82 -10.29 3.98
C LEU A 138 3.07 -9.92 3.18
N ASP A 139 4.22 -9.85 3.83
CA ASP A 139 5.49 -9.50 3.17
C ASP A 139 5.83 -10.50 2.06
N LEU A 140 5.68 -11.80 2.34
CA LEU A 140 5.84 -12.85 1.34
C LEU A 140 4.78 -12.77 0.23
N ALA A 141 3.51 -12.51 0.58
CA ALA A 141 2.46 -12.36 -0.43
C ALA A 141 2.76 -11.18 -1.38
N HIS A 142 3.21 -10.04 -0.86
CA HIS A 142 3.66 -8.91 -1.69
C HIS A 142 4.88 -9.26 -2.54
N LEU A 143 5.87 -9.95 -1.98
CA LEU A 143 7.07 -10.34 -2.70
C LEU A 143 6.76 -11.27 -3.88
N ILE A 144 5.86 -12.24 -3.68
CA ILE A 144 5.38 -13.14 -4.75
C ILE A 144 4.76 -12.32 -5.89
N MET A 145 3.88 -11.35 -5.58
CA MET A 145 3.20 -10.54 -6.58
C MET A 145 4.14 -9.59 -7.32
N ARG A 146 5.10 -8.97 -6.63
CA ARG A 146 6.14 -8.14 -7.27
C ARG A 146 7.00 -8.97 -8.22
N THR A 147 7.48 -10.12 -7.76
CA THR A 147 8.32 -11.02 -8.57
C THR A 147 7.58 -11.52 -9.81
N LEU A 148 6.30 -11.86 -9.68
CA LEU A 148 5.47 -12.27 -10.82
C LEU A 148 5.29 -11.14 -11.83
N ALA A 149 5.08 -9.92 -11.37
CA ALA A 149 4.97 -8.74 -12.23
C ALA A 149 6.30 -8.43 -12.94
N ASP A 150 7.44 -8.60 -12.27
CA ASP A 150 8.76 -8.42 -12.86
C ASP A 150 9.00 -9.45 -13.97
N ILE A 151 8.69 -10.75 -13.74
CA ILE A 151 8.77 -11.80 -14.76
C ILE A 151 7.91 -11.43 -15.98
N ARG A 152 6.66 -10.99 -15.76
CA ARG A 152 5.77 -10.56 -16.84
C ARG A 152 6.34 -9.39 -17.63
N LYS A 153 6.88 -8.36 -16.95
CA LYS A 153 7.46 -7.16 -17.60
C LYS A 153 8.77 -7.46 -18.33
N GLU A 154 9.57 -8.38 -17.82
CA GLU A 154 10.77 -8.86 -18.52
C GLU A 154 10.45 -9.52 -19.88
N GLY A 155 9.29 -10.21 -19.98
CA GLY A 155 8.82 -10.87 -21.21
C GLY A 155 9.72 -11.99 -21.71
N LYS A 156 10.51 -12.62 -20.84
CA LYS A 156 11.47 -13.69 -21.18
C LYS A 156 11.02 -15.08 -20.75
N GLN A 157 10.40 -15.18 -19.59
CA GLN A 157 9.85 -16.41 -19.00
C GLN A 157 8.38 -16.17 -18.71
N MET A 158 7.57 -17.25 -18.66
CA MET A 158 6.13 -17.16 -18.40
C MET A 158 5.48 -16.08 -19.27
N THR A 159 5.78 -16.05 -20.56
CA THR A 159 5.39 -14.98 -21.51
C THR A 159 3.88 -14.88 -21.72
N TYR A 160 3.14 -15.86 -21.24
CA TYR A 160 1.68 -15.91 -21.23
C TYR A 160 1.01 -15.09 -20.10
N LEU A 161 1.79 -14.54 -19.18
CA LEU A 161 1.24 -13.80 -18.02
C LEU A 161 0.53 -12.52 -18.48
N ARG A 162 -0.65 -12.29 -17.90
CA ARG A 162 -1.42 -11.05 -18.01
C ARG A 162 -1.32 -10.24 -16.70
N PRO A 163 -1.78 -8.98 -16.67
CA PRO A 163 -1.52 -8.08 -15.53
C PRO A 163 -2.19 -8.48 -14.21
N ASP A 164 -3.36 -9.12 -14.23
CA ASP A 164 -4.12 -9.43 -13.01
C ASP A 164 -3.61 -10.70 -12.33
N SER A 165 -3.39 -10.63 -11.03
CA SER A 165 -3.03 -11.78 -10.22
C SER A 165 -3.25 -11.53 -8.72
N LYS A 166 -3.34 -12.63 -7.96
CA LYS A 166 -3.48 -12.65 -6.50
C LYS A 166 -2.55 -13.70 -5.91
N SER A 167 -2.09 -13.46 -4.68
CA SER A 167 -1.39 -14.44 -3.86
C SER A 167 -1.97 -14.48 -2.45
N GLN A 168 -1.86 -15.63 -1.79
CA GLN A 168 -2.14 -15.78 -0.37
C GLN A 168 -1.08 -16.67 0.24
N VAL A 169 -0.56 -16.30 1.39
CA VAL A 169 0.42 -17.08 2.15
C VAL A 169 -0.16 -17.42 3.51
N THR A 170 -0.16 -18.71 3.85
CA THR A 170 -0.59 -19.23 5.15
C THR A 170 0.61 -19.76 5.90
N VAL A 171 0.83 -19.25 7.11
CA VAL A 171 1.93 -19.63 8.01
C VAL A 171 1.36 -20.22 9.30
N GLU A 172 1.99 -21.24 9.80
CA GLU A 172 1.77 -21.79 11.13
C GLU A 172 2.61 -21.03 12.15
N TYR A 173 1.96 -20.62 13.23
CA TYR A 173 2.56 -19.90 14.36
C TYR A 173 2.51 -20.72 15.63
N SER A 174 3.51 -20.57 16.50
CA SER A 174 3.44 -21.08 17.88
C SER A 174 2.43 -20.29 18.71
N ASP A 175 2.09 -20.78 19.90
CA ASP A 175 1.21 -20.07 20.86
C ASP A 175 1.78 -18.70 21.27
N GLU A 176 3.09 -18.53 21.21
CA GLU A 176 3.82 -17.28 21.49
C GLU A 176 3.83 -16.32 20.28
N GLY A 177 3.20 -16.71 19.15
CA GLY A 177 3.11 -15.88 17.96
C GLY A 177 4.40 -15.85 17.12
N VAL A 178 5.23 -16.88 17.21
CA VAL A 178 6.45 -17.01 16.39
C VAL A 178 6.15 -17.84 15.14
N PRO A 179 6.47 -17.34 13.91
CA PRO A 179 6.31 -18.10 12.69
C PRO A 179 7.12 -19.39 12.71
N GLN A 180 6.54 -20.53 12.31
CA GLN A 180 7.17 -21.84 12.35
C GLN A 180 7.44 -22.42 10.95
N ARG A 181 6.44 -22.38 10.08
CA ARG A 181 6.55 -22.88 8.70
C ARG A 181 5.45 -22.31 7.81
N ILE A 182 5.73 -22.25 6.53
CA ILE A 182 4.72 -21.98 5.50
C ILE A 182 3.94 -23.26 5.24
N VAL A 183 2.62 -23.18 5.28
CA VAL A 183 1.70 -24.32 5.06
C VAL A 183 1.15 -24.31 3.64
N THR A 184 0.69 -23.15 3.17
CA THR A 184 0.05 -23.02 1.85
C THR A 184 0.46 -21.72 1.18
N ILE A 185 0.73 -21.80 -0.12
CA ILE A 185 0.89 -20.65 -1.01
C ILE A 185 -0.13 -20.79 -2.14
N VAL A 186 -1.03 -19.81 -2.24
CA VAL A 186 -1.98 -19.70 -3.35
C VAL A 186 -1.46 -18.66 -4.34
N VAL A 187 -1.46 -18.98 -5.63
CA VAL A 187 -1.17 -18.05 -6.72
C VAL A 187 -2.26 -18.17 -7.76
N SER A 188 -3.04 -17.11 -7.97
CA SER A 188 -3.99 -17.02 -9.06
C SER A 188 -3.50 -15.95 -10.02
N THR A 189 -3.19 -16.34 -11.26
CA THR A 189 -2.65 -15.43 -12.27
C THR A 189 -3.45 -15.48 -13.57
N GLN A 190 -3.80 -14.31 -14.09
CA GLN A 190 -4.37 -14.18 -15.41
C GLN A 190 -3.31 -14.51 -16.46
N HIS A 191 -3.72 -15.23 -17.52
CA HIS A 191 -2.83 -15.72 -18.57
C HIS A 191 -3.48 -15.73 -19.95
N ASP A 192 -2.68 -15.74 -21.00
CA ASP A 192 -3.12 -16.01 -22.36
C ASP A 192 -3.56 -17.48 -22.49
N PRO A 193 -4.49 -17.82 -23.39
CA PRO A 193 -4.78 -19.20 -23.77
C PRO A 193 -3.67 -19.70 -24.70
N PHE A 194 -2.55 -20.19 -24.12
CA PHE A 194 -1.33 -20.52 -24.87
C PHE A 194 -1.20 -22.01 -25.25
N MET A 195 -2.16 -22.85 -24.84
CA MET A 195 -2.32 -24.24 -25.20
C MET A 195 -3.79 -24.55 -25.49
N ASP A 196 -4.05 -25.51 -26.37
CA ASP A 196 -5.41 -25.98 -26.69
C ASP A 196 -5.99 -26.86 -25.57
N ASP A 197 -5.12 -27.60 -24.83
CA ASP A 197 -5.50 -28.44 -23.68
C ASP A 197 -5.42 -27.62 -22.39
N ASP A 198 -6.57 -27.39 -21.79
CA ASP A 198 -6.68 -26.61 -20.55
C ASP A 198 -5.94 -27.29 -19.38
N GLU A 199 -5.96 -28.63 -19.26
CA GLU A 199 -5.27 -29.35 -18.16
C GLU A 199 -3.75 -29.27 -18.32
N ALA A 200 -3.24 -29.49 -19.52
CA ALA A 200 -1.81 -29.34 -19.82
C ALA A 200 -1.32 -27.90 -19.59
N MET A 201 -2.14 -26.92 -19.97
CA MET A 201 -1.84 -25.50 -19.75
C MET A 201 -1.74 -25.16 -18.25
N LEU A 202 -2.69 -25.63 -17.44
CA LEU A 202 -2.68 -25.43 -16.00
C LEU A 202 -1.50 -26.14 -15.32
N ALA A 203 -1.18 -27.38 -15.76
CA ALA A 203 -0.02 -28.10 -15.27
C ALA A 203 1.30 -27.35 -15.60
N GLN A 204 1.41 -26.72 -16.77
CA GLN A 204 2.56 -25.89 -17.11
C GLN A 204 2.64 -24.62 -16.21
N ILE A 205 1.51 -23.95 -15.96
CA ILE A 205 1.49 -22.77 -15.06
C ILE A 205 1.90 -23.18 -13.64
N GLN A 206 1.38 -24.31 -13.14
CA GLN A 206 1.77 -24.88 -11.83
C GLN A 206 3.28 -25.09 -11.76
N LYS A 207 3.85 -25.78 -12.76
CA LYS A 207 5.27 -26.06 -12.85
C LYS A 207 6.10 -24.77 -12.90
N ASP A 208 5.70 -23.78 -13.69
CA ASP A 208 6.43 -22.52 -13.83
C ASP A 208 6.39 -21.68 -12.53
N VAL A 209 5.30 -21.76 -11.77
CA VAL A 209 5.22 -21.13 -10.44
C VAL A 209 6.25 -21.79 -9.51
N GLU A 210 6.33 -23.12 -9.48
CA GLU A 210 7.23 -23.85 -8.59
C GLU A 210 8.72 -23.73 -9.01
N GLU A 211 9.02 -23.81 -10.34
CA GLU A 211 10.38 -23.88 -10.86
C GLU A 211 10.97 -22.52 -11.27
N ILE A 212 10.14 -21.48 -11.54
CA ILE A 212 10.59 -20.16 -11.97
C ILE A 212 10.27 -19.09 -10.92
N LEU A 213 8.98 -18.95 -10.55
CA LEU A 213 8.57 -17.88 -9.65
C LEU A 213 9.15 -18.08 -8.24
N MET A 214 8.95 -19.25 -7.63
CA MET A 214 9.34 -19.46 -6.23
C MET A 214 10.86 -19.43 -6.00
N PRO A 215 11.73 -19.94 -6.87
CA PRO A 215 13.17 -19.74 -6.76
C PRO A 215 13.58 -18.26 -6.82
N ARG A 216 12.95 -17.45 -7.70
CA ARG A 216 13.21 -15.99 -7.77
C ARG A 216 12.71 -15.26 -6.52
N VAL A 217 11.60 -15.69 -5.93
CA VAL A 217 11.10 -15.15 -4.64
C VAL A 217 12.10 -15.45 -3.53
N LYS A 218 12.52 -16.72 -3.38
CA LYS A 218 13.49 -17.13 -2.35
C LYS A 218 14.83 -16.39 -2.48
N ALA A 219 15.30 -16.15 -3.69
CA ALA A 219 16.55 -15.44 -3.96
C ALA A 219 16.55 -13.95 -3.51
N GLN A 220 15.40 -13.37 -3.27
CA GLN A 220 15.24 -11.98 -2.80
C GLN A 220 15.09 -11.88 -1.27
N ILE A 221 15.00 -13.01 -0.56
CA ILE A 221 14.84 -13.05 0.90
C ILE A 221 16.22 -13.05 1.54
N GLU A 222 16.57 -11.97 2.23
CA GLU A 222 17.85 -11.82 2.93
C GLU A 222 17.85 -12.50 4.31
N SER A 223 16.66 -12.64 4.94
CA SER A 223 16.52 -13.21 6.29
C SER A 223 16.57 -14.72 6.29
N GLU A 224 17.58 -15.30 6.94
CA GLU A 224 17.69 -16.76 7.12
C GLU A 224 16.49 -17.34 7.89
N SER A 225 15.94 -16.61 8.87
CA SER A 225 14.76 -17.04 9.62
C SER A 225 13.51 -17.12 8.76
N VAL A 226 13.33 -16.20 7.79
CA VAL A 226 12.23 -16.24 6.82
C VAL A 226 12.46 -17.36 5.81
N LEU A 227 13.69 -17.55 5.31
CA LEU A 227 14.01 -18.66 4.42
C LEU A 227 13.77 -20.03 5.07
N ALA A 228 14.03 -20.16 6.37
CA ALA A 228 13.81 -21.40 7.12
C ALA A 228 12.31 -21.78 7.23
N LEU A 229 11.38 -20.85 6.98
CA LEU A 229 9.93 -21.16 6.94
C LEU A 229 9.53 -21.99 5.71
N PHE A 230 10.34 -21.96 4.65
CA PHE A 230 10.12 -22.78 3.46
C PHE A 230 10.57 -24.22 3.73
N ASN A 231 9.69 -25.15 3.47
CA ASN A 231 9.88 -26.59 3.68
C ASN A 231 9.34 -27.38 2.48
N ASP A 232 9.54 -28.68 2.46
CA ASP A 232 9.13 -29.54 1.34
C ASP A 232 7.63 -29.88 1.36
N ASP A 233 6.91 -29.56 2.45
CA ASP A 233 5.49 -29.90 2.63
C ASP A 233 4.56 -28.73 2.27
N ILE A 234 5.08 -27.65 1.63
CA ILE A 234 4.25 -26.51 1.23
C ILE A 234 3.25 -26.96 0.17
N GLN A 235 1.96 -26.72 0.44
CA GLN A 235 0.91 -26.91 -0.54
C GLN A 235 0.84 -25.69 -1.49
N TYR A 236 1.19 -25.89 -2.75
CA TYR A 236 0.99 -24.89 -3.81
C TYR A 236 -0.38 -25.07 -4.45
N LEU A 237 -1.20 -24.00 -4.44
CA LEU A 237 -2.51 -23.95 -5.09
C LEU A 237 -2.45 -22.88 -6.19
N VAL A 238 -2.23 -23.32 -7.43
CA VAL A 238 -2.06 -22.44 -8.59
C VAL A 238 -3.31 -22.51 -9.47
N ASN A 239 -3.95 -21.37 -9.71
CA ASN A 239 -5.22 -21.26 -10.46
C ASN A 239 -6.23 -22.37 -10.08
N PRO A 240 -6.59 -22.52 -8.79
CA PRO A 240 -7.35 -23.70 -8.31
C PRO A 240 -8.75 -23.81 -8.90
N THR A 241 -9.28 -22.77 -9.51
CA THR A 241 -10.59 -22.76 -10.20
C THR A 241 -10.51 -23.09 -11.69
N GLY A 242 -9.30 -23.37 -12.21
CA GLY A 242 -9.05 -23.62 -13.61
C GLY A 242 -8.45 -22.41 -14.34
N LYS A 243 -8.61 -22.34 -15.65
CA LYS A 243 -8.05 -21.26 -16.46
C LYS A 243 -8.56 -19.88 -16.06
N PHE A 244 -7.66 -18.89 -16.10
CA PHE A 244 -7.93 -17.51 -15.74
C PHE A 244 -7.54 -16.57 -16.90
N VAL A 245 -8.28 -16.62 -17.99
CA VAL A 245 -8.07 -15.80 -19.20
C VAL A 245 -8.83 -14.46 -19.06
N ILE A 246 -10.07 -14.50 -18.57
CA ILE A 246 -10.87 -13.30 -18.31
C ILE A 246 -10.51 -12.79 -16.93
N GLY A 247 -9.91 -11.60 -16.86
CA GLY A 247 -9.47 -10.98 -15.60
C GLY A 247 -9.26 -9.49 -15.79
N GLY A 248 -8.69 -8.84 -14.78
CA GLY A 248 -8.57 -7.40 -14.73
C GLY A 248 -9.93 -6.70 -14.73
N PRO A 249 -10.01 -5.42 -15.13
CA PRO A 249 -11.28 -4.67 -15.17
C PRO A 249 -12.37 -5.29 -16.07
N HIS A 250 -12.00 -6.20 -16.98
CA HIS A 250 -12.97 -6.95 -17.76
C HIS A 250 -13.62 -8.09 -16.96
N GLY A 251 -12.87 -8.72 -16.04
CA GLY A 251 -13.37 -9.81 -15.23
C GLY A 251 -14.13 -9.34 -14.00
N ASP A 252 -13.69 -8.26 -13.39
CA ASP A 252 -14.27 -7.69 -12.17
C ASP A 252 -14.10 -6.16 -12.14
N THR A 253 -15.00 -5.50 -11.45
CA THR A 253 -14.99 -4.04 -11.30
C THR A 253 -14.00 -3.60 -10.21
N GLY A 254 -13.20 -2.57 -10.50
CA GLY A 254 -12.28 -1.94 -9.56
C GLY A 254 -12.76 -0.59 -9.05
N LEU A 255 -12.43 -0.31 -7.79
CA LEU A 255 -12.71 0.96 -7.15
C LEU A 255 -11.56 1.33 -6.20
N THR A 256 -11.22 2.63 -6.14
CA THR A 256 -10.23 3.15 -5.19
C THR A 256 -10.60 2.80 -3.76
N GLY A 257 -9.63 2.30 -2.99
CA GLY A 257 -9.78 2.04 -1.56
C GLY A 257 -10.50 0.74 -1.20
N ARG A 258 -10.59 -0.25 -2.12
CA ARG A 258 -11.18 -1.57 -1.84
C ARG A 258 -10.17 -2.65 -1.47
N LYS A 259 -8.88 -2.32 -1.38
CA LYS A 259 -7.80 -3.25 -0.99
C LYS A 259 -7.01 -2.75 0.24
N ILE A 260 -7.71 -2.07 1.15
CA ILE A 260 -7.10 -1.40 2.30
C ILE A 260 -6.36 -2.34 3.26
N ILE A 261 -6.75 -3.60 3.35
CA ILE A 261 -6.06 -4.59 4.17
C ILE A 261 -4.77 -5.06 3.50
N VAL A 262 -4.77 -5.23 2.17
CA VAL A 262 -3.57 -5.47 1.36
C VAL A 262 -2.61 -4.27 1.44
N ASP A 263 -3.14 -3.05 1.46
CA ASP A 263 -2.37 -1.82 1.54
C ASP A 263 -1.66 -1.64 2.89
N THR A 264 -2.12 -2.31 3.94
CA THR A 264 -1.65 -2.11 5.31
C THR A 264 -0.94 -3.34 5.89
N TYR A 265 -1.62 -4.19 6.66
CA TYR A 265 -0.97 -5.22 7.48
C TYR A 265 -1.51 -6.63 7.27
N GLY A 266 -2.28 -6.89 6.19
CA GLY A 266 -2.78 -8.23 5.84
C GLY A 266 -3.68 -8.87 6.91
N GLY A 267 -4.32 -8.05 7.75
CA GLY A 267 -5.23 -8.53 8.81
C GLY A 267 -4.58 -8.69 10.19
N ARG A 268 -3.26 -8.54 10.34
CA ARG A 268 -2.58 -8.57 11.66
C ARG A 268 -2.85 -7.30 12.47
N GLY A 269 -2.78 -6.14 11.84
CA GLY A 269 -3.12 -4.86 12.47
C GLY A 269 -4.57 -4.45 12.18
N ALA A 270 -5.18 -3.71 13.08
CA ALA A 270 -6.47 -3.08 12.86
C ALA A 270 -6.41 -2.04 11.74
N HIS A 271 -7.57 -1.70 11.16
CA HIS A 271 -7.73 -0.65 10.15
C HIS A 271 -8.93 0.23 10.48
N GLY A 272 -8.80 1.55 10.26
CA GLY A 272 -9.88 2.51 10.54
C GLY A 272 -10.97 2.59 9.48
N GLY A 273 -10.76 1.98 8.30
CA GLY A 273 -11.71 1.94 7.18
C GLY A 273 -11.46 2.99 6.10
N GLY A 274 -10.65 4.03 6.36
CA GLY A 274 -10.34 5.07 5.39
C GLY A 274 -9.40 4.60 4.27
N ALA A 275 -9.77 4.86 3.01
CA ALA A 275 -8.88 4.65 1.87
C ALA A 275 -7.73 5.65 1.86
N PHE A 276 -6.57 5.27 1.28
CA PHE A 276 -5.39 6.12 1.17
C PHE A 276 -5.29 6.79 -0.21
N SER A 277 -5.35 5.98 -1.28
CA SER A 277 -5.12 6.45 -2.65
C SER A 277 -6.07 7.57 -3.05
N GLY A 278 -5.55 8.55 -3.80
CA GLY A 278 -6.28 9.73 -4.26
C GLY A 278 -6.42 10.86 -3.24
N LYS A 279 -6.03 10.63 -1.98
CA LYS A 279 -6.10 11.62 -0.88
C LYS A 279 -4.74 12.28 -0.65
N ASP A 280 -4.70 13.63 -0.63
CA ASP A 280 -3.52 14.39 -0.19
C ASP A 280 -3.33 14.34 1.33
N SER A 281 -2.18 14.86 1.80
CA SER A 281 -1.75 14.79 3.20
C SER A 281 -2.64 15.52 4.22
N SER A 282 -3.55 16.39 3.79
CA SER A 282 -4.52 17.04 4.68
C SER A 282 -5.59 16.06 5.18
N LYS A 283 -5.77 14.93 4.52
CA LYS A 283 -6.69 13.86 4.91
C LYS A 283 -5.99 12.94 5.90
N VAL A 284 -6.41 13.00 7.17
CA VAL A 284 -5.81 12.24 8.28
C VAL A 284 -5.92 10.72 8.09
N ASP A 285 -6.89 10.23 7.32
CA ASP A 285 -6.98 8.81 6.92
C ASP A 285 -5.65 8.29 6.38
N ARG A 286 -4.95 9.10 5.60
CA ARG A 286 -3.65 8.76 5.01
C ARG A 286 -2.50 9.23 5.88
N SER A 287 -2.41 10.51 6.20
CA SER A 287 -1.26 11.09 6.88
C SER A 287 -1.07 10.53 8.30
N ALA A 288 -2.14 10.40 9.08
CA ALA A 288 -2.06 9.87 10.44
C ALA A 288 -1.85 8.34 10.46
N ALA A 289 -2.32 7.59 9.45
CA ALA A 289 -1.99 6.17 9.31
C ALA A 289 -0.48 5.97 9.07
N TYR A 290 0.13 6.81 8.22
CA TYR A 290 1.58 6.78 7.99
C TYR A 290 2.36 7.17 9.25
N MET A 291 1.90 8.18 10.00
CA MET A 291 2.51 8.56 11.26
C MET A 291 2.40 7.46 12.32
N ALA A 292 1.24 6.82 12.42
CA ALA A 292 1.05 5.68 13.34
C ALA A 292 2.00 4.51 12.98
N ARG A 293 2.20 4.22 11.67
CA ARG A 293 3.20 3.24 11.21
C ARG A 293 4.62 3.66 11.59
N TYR A 294 4.99 4.91 11.36
CA TYR A 294 6.31 5.43 11.69
C TYR A 294 6.61 5.26 13.18
N ILE A 295 5.65 5.57 14.05
CA ILE A 295 5.78 5.38 15.50
C ILE A 295 5.93 3.89 15.83
N ALA A 296 5.01 3.04 15.37
CA ALA A 296 5.01 1.61 15.65
C ALA A 296 6.32 0.94 15.22
N LYS A 297 6.80 1.25 14.02
CA LYS A 297 8.06 0.69 13.47
C LYS A 297 9.27 1.09 14.30
N ASN A 298 9.40 2.37 14.65
CA ASN A 298 10.51 2.84 15.47
C ASN A 298 10.46 2.28 16.90
N MET A 299 9.26 2.04 17.47
CA MET A 299 9.12 1.40 18.78
C MET A 299 9.61 -0.04 18.77
N VAL A 300 9.22 -0.84 17.76
CA VAL A 300 9.69 -2.22 17.64
C VAL A 300 11.20 -2.24 17.38
N ALA A 301 11.71 -1.40 16.50
CA ALA A 301 13.14 -1.30 16.20
C ALA A 301 13.96 -0.83 17.41
N ALA A 302 13.41 0.00 18.29
CA ALA A 302 14.05 0.42 19.54
C ALA A 302 14.03 -0.68 20.63
N GLY A 303 13.30 -1.78 20.41
CA GLY A 303 13.18 -2.86 21.38
C GLY A 303 12.16 -2.59 22.51
N VAL A 304 11.21 -1.67 22.31
CA VAL A 304 10.14 -1.42 23.29
C VAL A 304 9.22 -2.63 23.43
N ALA A 305 8.92 -3.29 22.30
CA ALA A 305 8.16 -4.53 22.24
C ALA A 305 8.45 -5.27 20.93
N ASP A 306 8.13 -6.57 20.86
CA ASP A 306 8.21 -7.37 19.64
C ASP A 306 7.11 -7.05 18.61
N GLU A 307 5.98 -6.53 19.11
CA GLU A 307 4.78 -6.25 18.32
C GLU A 307 4.07 -5.05 18.92
N VAL A 308 3.69 -4.09 18.08
CA VAL A 308 3.05 -2.84 18.51
C VAL A 308 1.96 -2.42 17.53
N LEU A 309 0.78 -2.12 18.08
CA LEU A 309 -0.30 -1.40 17.42
C LEU A 309 -0.42 0.01 18.02
N VAL A 310 -0.45 1.01 17.17
CA VAL A 310 -0.70 2.41 17.53
C VAL A 310 -2.00 2.87 16.89
N GLN A 311 -2.91 3.47 17.66
CA GLN A 311 -4.09 4.15 17.14
C GLN A 311 -3.97 5.65 17.40
N LEU A 312 -4.25 6.44 16.36
CA LEU A 312 -4.47 7.88 16.45
C LEU A 312 -5.92 8.16 16.07
N ALA A 313 -6.64 8.96 16.86
CA ALA A 313 -8.01 9.33 16.53
C ALA A 313 -8.17 10.85 16.52
N TYR A 314 -8.93 11.35 15.54
CA TYR A 314 -9.17 12.77 15.35
C TYR A 314 -10.66 13.09 15.28
N ALA A 315 -11.00 14.33 15.65
CA ALA A 315 -12.30 14.92 15.36
C ALA A 315 -12.12 16.01 14.29
N ILE A 316 -13.08 16.12 13.39
CA ILE A 316 -13.06 17.13 12.32
C ILE A 316 -12.81 18.52 12.89
N GLY A 317 -11.94 19.31 12.25
CA GLY A 317 -11.60 20.67 12.65
C GLY A 317 -10.76 20.80 13.92
N LYS A 318 -10.32 19.70 14.54
CA LYS A 318 -9.39 19.70 15.68
C LYS A 318 -7.98 19.31 15.23
N ALA A 319 -6.98 20.09 15.66
CA ALA A 319 -5.59 19.81 15.36
C ALA A 319 -5.02 18.66 16.24
N GLU A 320 -5.31 18.68 17.54
CA GLU A 320 -4.83 17.65 18.44
C GLU A 320 -5.65 16.36 18.30
N PRO A 321 -5.00 15.17 18.34
CA PRO A 321 -5.73 13.93 18.38
C PRO A 321 -6.56 13.82 19.66
N VAL A 322 -7.80 13.34 19.53
CA VAL A 322 -8.70 13.11 20.68
C VAL A 322 -8.25 11.91 21.50
N SER A 323 -7.56 10.95 20.90
CA SER A 323 -6.93 9.84 21.62
C SER A 323 -5.68 9.33 20.91
N VAL A 324 -4.74 8.81 21.73
CA VAL A 324 -3.61 8.01 21.34
C VAL A 324 -3.69 6.71 22.14
N TYR A 325 -3.72 5.59 21.45
CA TYR A 325 -3.77 4.27 22.09
C TYR A 325 -2.60 3.41 21.56
N VAL A 326 -2.01 2.63 22.46
CA VAL A 326 -0.95 1.67 22.14
C VAL A 326 -1.34 0.30 22.71
N ASN A 327 -1.08 -0.74 21.95
CA ASN A 327 -1.17 -2.13 22.40
C ASN A 327 0.09 -2.88 22.00
N ALA A 328 0.83 -3.39 22.97
CA ALA A 328 2.03 -4.18 22.75
C ALA A 328 1.77 -5.70 22.86
N TYR A 329 0.50 -6.12 22.89
CA TYR A 329 0.06 -7.53 22.90
C TYR A 329 0.71 -8.38 24.00
N GLY A 330 1.14 -7.75 25.11
CA GLY A 330 1.86 -8.41 26.20
C GLY A 330 3.32 -8.78 25.88
N ARG A 331 3.86 -8.37 24.72
CA ARG A 331 5.21 -8.70 24.23
C ARG A 331 6.21 -7.54 24.41
N LYS A 332 5.99 -6.70 25.41
CA LYS A 332 6.84 -5.54 25.73
C LYS A 332 8.06 -5.92 26.57
N HIS A 333 9.14 -5.16 26.37
CA HIS A 333 10.40 -5.31 27.10
C HIS A 333 10.64 -4.18 28.11
N VAL A 334 9.68 -3.29 28.28
CA VAL A 334 9.71 -2.18 29.24
C VAL A 334 8.70 -2.41 30.37
N ALA A 335 9.03 -1.94 31.59
CA ALA A 335 8.18 -2.08 32.75
C ALA A 335 7.05 -1.04 32.82
N MET A 336 6.50 -0.65 31.68
CA MET A 336 5.41 0.33 31.53
C MET A 336 4.13 -0.36 31.09
N SER A 337 2.98 0.12 31.53
CA SER A 337 1.69 -0.24 30.93
C SER A 337 1.54 0.35 29.53
N ASP A 338 0.66 -0.20 28.72
CA ASP A 338 0.40 0.33 27.37
C ASP A 338 -0.13 1.77 27.43
N GLY A 339 -0.88 2.13 28.48
CA GLY A 339 -1.33 3.50 28.72
C GLY A 339 -0.20 4.49 29.05
N GLU A 340 0.81 4.06 29.82
CA GLU A 340 2.00 4.88 30.09
C GLU A 340 2.87 5.04 28.82
N ILE A 341 2.97 3.99 28.00
CA ILE A 341 3.63 4.06 26.69
C ILE A 341 2.90 5.06 25.79
N ALA A 342 1.55 4.99 25.70
CA ALA A 342 0.74 5.91 24.90
C ALA A 342 0.90 7.37 25.36
N ALA A 343 0.91 7.62 26.68
CA ALA A 343 1.14 8.96 27.24
C ALA A 343 2.54 9.50 26.88
N LYS A 344 3.56 8.64 26.91
CA LYS A 344 4.93 8.99 26.54
C LYS A 344 5.03 9.30 25.05
N ILE A 345 4.42 8.50 24.16
CA ILE A 345 4.36 8.75 22.72
C ILE A 345 3.70 10.11 22.44
N LYS A 346 2.58 10.40 23.07
CA LYS A 346 1.91 11.71 22.94
C LYS A 346 2.80 12.89 23.32
N GLY A 347 3.72 12.71 24.27
CA GLY A 347 4.70 13.74 24.67
C GLY A 347 5.93 13.84 23.76
N LEU A 348 6.26 12.78 23.00
CA LEU A 348 7.45 12.72 22.15
C LEU A 348 7.20 13.17 20.72
N PHE A 349 5.95 13.08 20.23
CA PHE A 349 5.56 13.36 18.87
C PHE A 349 4.55 14.50 18.80
N ASP A 350 4.76 15.43 17.86
CA ASP A 350 3.72 16.39 17.48
C ASP A 350 2.80 15.70 16.46
N LEU A 351 1.59 15.39 16.93
CA LEU A 351 0.60 14.60 16.19
C LEU A 351 -0.44 15.48 15.49
N LYS A 352 -0.22 16.79 15.37
CA LYS A 352 -1.08 17.66 14.59
C LYS A 352 -0.94 17.34 13.09
N PRO A 353 -2.03 17.43 12.30
CA PRO A 353 -1.98 17.10 10.87
C PRO A 353 -0.85 17.82 10.11
N LYS A 354 -0.64 19.12 10.37
CA LYS A 354 0.41 19.91 9.73
C LYS A 354 1.82 19.50 10.14
N ALA A 355 2.01 19.13 11.41
CA ALA A 355 3.28 18.62 11.92
C ALA A 355 3.64 17.26 11.29
N ILE A 356 2.65 16.37 11.15
CA ILE A 356 2.79 15.08 10.46
C ILE A 356 3.18 15.29 9.00
N GLU A 357 2.46 16.15 8.28
CA GLU A 357 2.74 16.49 6.88
C GLU A 357 4.18 16.95 6.69
N ARG A 358 4.65 17.85 7.55
CA ARG A 358 6.02 18.38 7.52
C ARG A 358 7.05 17.32 7.87
N GLN A 359 6.85 16.57 8.97
CA GLN A 359 7.80 15.56 9.45
C GLN A 359 8.00 14.44 8.43
N LEU A 360 6.93 13.97 7.82
CA LEU A 360 6.96 12.91 6.82
C LEU A 360 7.08 13.43 5.38
N LYS A 361 7.24 14.75 5.18
CA LYS A 361 7.39 15.41 3.86
C LYS A 361 6.32 15.03 2.84
N LEU A 362 5.05 14.98 3.28
CA LEU A 362 3.95 14.42 2.49
C LEU A 362 3.43 15.32 1.36
N ARG A 363 3.98 16.53 1.14
CA ARG A 363 3.64 17.41 0.02
C ARG A 363 4.47 17.16 -1.25
N GLN A 364 5.12 15.99 -1.33
CA GLN A 364 5.85 15.54 -2.51
C GLN A 364 4.98 14.61 -3.35
N PRO A 365 5.21 14.53 -4.67
CA PRO A 365 4.51 13.58 -5.55
C PRO A 365 5.07 12.16 -5.40
N MET A 366 4.83 11.53 -4.23
CA MET A 366 5.38 10.25 -3.79
C MET A 366 4.37 9.09 -3.82
N TYR A 367 3.15 9.33 -4.25
CA TYR A 367 2.01 8.46 -3.94
C TYR A 367 1.79 7.33 -4.94
N LEU A 368 2.12 7.51 -6.22
CA LEU A 368 1.95 6.47 -7.23
C LEU A 368 2.65 5.15 -6.85
N GLU A 369 3.84 5.23 -6.26
CA GLU A 369 4.63 4.07 -5.83
C GLU A 369 4.04 3.35 -4.63
N THR A 370 3.14 4.00 -3.89
CA THR A 370 2.44 3.38 -2.75
C THR A 370 1.24 2.55 -3.18
N ALA A 371 0.65 2.86 -4.34
CA ALA A 371 -0.65 2.36 -4.78
C ALA A 371 -0.65 0.88 -5.22
N ALA A 372 0.47 0.18 -5.15
CA ALA A 372 0.57 -1.25 -5.42
C ALA A 372 1.58 -1.91 -4.48
N TYR A 373 1.30 -3.16 -4.11
CA TYR A 373 2.18 -4.00 -3.26
C TYR A 373 2.41 -3.45 -1.84
N GLY A 374 1.40 -2.78 -1.27
CA GLY A 374 1.38 -2.25 0.08
C GLY A 374 2.02 -0.87 0.25
N HIS A 375 1.44 -0.09 1.15
CA HIS A 375 1.95 1.21 1.57
C HIS A 375 3.02 1.10 2.66
N MET A 376 3.08 -0.04 3.36
CA MET A 376 3.95 -0.30 4.51
C MET A 376 5.00 -1.36 4.17
N GLY A 377 6.09 -1.38 4.93
CA GLY A 377 7.18 -2.35 4.75
C GLY A 377 8.04 -2.09 3.51
N ARG A 378 8.01 -0.89 2.97
CA ARG A 378 8.76 -0.49 1.78
C ARG A 378 10.09 0.18 2.15
N LYS A 379 11.00 0.22 1.19
CA LYS A 379 12.29 0.88 1.39
C LYS A 379 12.16 2.38 1.23
N ASN A 380 12.63 3.15 2.23
CA ASN A 380 12.82 4.58 2.08
C ASN A 380 13.99 4.84 1.10
N GLU A 381 13.73 5.59 0.04
CA GLU A 381 14.74 5.94 -0.97
C GLU A 381 14.36 7.24 -1.68
N VAL A 382 15.37 7.89 -2.28
CA VAL A 382 15.17 9.06 -3.12
C VAL A 382 15.23 8.67 -4.59
N VAL A 383 14.18 9.02 -5.34
CA VAL A 383 14.04 8.73 -6.76
C VAL A 383 13.83 10.01 -7.57
N LYS A 384 14.27 10.01 -8.84
CA LYS A 384 13.95 11.09 -9.78
C LYS A 384 12.63 10.79 -10.48
N LYS A 385 11.66 11.71 -10.37
CA LYS A 385 10.38 11.64 -11.06
C LYS A 385 10.25 12.78 -12.04
N SER A 386 9.76 12.50 -13.25
CA SER A 386 9.53 13.50 -14.29
C SER A 386 8.06 13.63 -14.60
N PHE A 387 7.54 14.85 -14.55
CA PHE A 387 6.16 15.19 -14.79
C PHE A 387 6.04 16.06 -16.04
N THR A 388 5.15 15.69 -16.95
CA THR A 388 4.88 16.42 -18.18
C THR A 388 3.54 17.11 -18.11
N SER A 389 3.49 18.36 -18.53
CA SER A 389 2.24 19.14 -18.64
C SER A 389 2.12 19.67 -20.07
N ARG A 390 0.92 19.98 -20.52
CA ARG A 390 0.68 20.73 -21.77
C ARG A 390 0.86 22.23 -21.58
N TYR A 391 0.85 22.70 -20.34
CA TYR A 391 0.84 24.11 -19.96
C TYR A 391 2.13 24.58 -19.32
N HIS A 392 2.99 23.67 -18.89
CA HIS A 392 4.25 23.94 -18.22
C HIS A 392 5.38 23.10 -18.82
N GLU A 393 6.59 23.54 -18.61
CA GLU A 393 7.78 22.76 -18.93
C GLU A 393 7.80 21.45 -18.11
N THR A 394 8.43 20.43 -18.66
CA THR A 394 8.65 19.16 -17.94
C THR A 394 9.43 19.43 -16.66
N LYS A 395 8.85 19.03 -15.54
CA LYS A 395 9.46 19.18 -14.20
C LYS A 395 10.07 17.86 -13.76
N THR A 396 11.36 17.87 -13.42
CA THR A 396 12.04 16.72 -12.81
C THR A 396 12.35 17.02 -11.36
N ILE A 397 11.93 16.16 -10.44
CA ILE A 397 11.98 16.36 -8.99
C ILE A 397 12.65 15.15 -8.35
N ASP A 398 13.55 15.38 -7.39
CA ASP A 398 14.01 14.34 -6.48
C ASP A 398 12.96 14.16 -5.39
N VAL A 399 12.39 12.96 -5.29
CA VAL A 399 11.28 12.63 -4.38
C VAL A 399 11.74 11.57 -3.39
N GLU A 400 11.58 11.84 -2.10
CA GLU A 400 11.85 10.87 -1.04
C GLU A 400 10.61 10.00 -0.79
N LEU A 401 10.67 8.72 -1.18
CA LEU A 401 9.59 7.75 -1.06
C LEU A 401 9.56 7.12 0.34
N PHE A 402 8.37 6.72 0.79
CA PHE A 402 8.14 5.94 2.01
C PHE A 402 8.82 6.51 3.26
N THR A 403 8.69 7.80 3.48
CA THR A 403 9.34 8.54 4.58
C THR A 403 8.94 8.03 5.97
N TRP A 404 7.76 7.42 6.11
CA TRP A 404 7.27 6.78 7.34
C TRP A 404 7.93 5.42 7.65
N GLU A 405 8.78 4.93 6.76
CA GLU A 405 9.56 3.71 6.99
C GLU A 405 10.96 3.97 7.55
N LYS A 406 11.33 5.23 7.81
CA LYS A 406 12.62 5.60 8.44
C LYS A 406 12.73 5.07 9.86
N LEU A 407 13.97 4.78 10.27
CA LEU A 407 14.35 4.35 11.62
C LEU A 407 15.20 5.40 12.34
N ASP A 408 14.93 6.66 12.08
CA ASP A 408 15.72 7.80 12.58
C ASP A 408 15.34 8.25 14.01
N LEU A 409 14.35 7.60 14.64
CA LEU A 409 13.95 7.86 16.03
C LEU A 409 14.34 6.73 17.01
N VAL A 410 14.99 5.68 16.54
CA VAL A 410 15.33 4.51 17.37
C VAL A 410 16.11 4.91 18.61
N GLU A 411 17.19 5.67 18.47
CA GLU A 411 18.02 6.07 19.62
C GLU A 411 17.27 7.00 20.59
N LYS A 412 16.46 7.93 20.05
CA LYS A 412 15.61 8.81 20.88
C LYS A 412 14.59 8.00 21.70
N LEU A 413 14.02 6.95 21.09
CA LEU A 413 13.07 6.08 21.79
C LEU A 413 13.77 5.20 22.82
N LYS A 414 14.95 4.64 22.53
CA LYS A 414 15.74 3.91 23.51
C LYS A 414 15.99 4.76 24.75
N GLU A 415 16.52 5.97 24.59
CA GLU A 415 16.75 6.91 25.68
C GLU A 415 15.45 7.20 26.46
N ALA A 416 14.37 7.50 25.76
CA ALA A 416 13.08 7.82 26.35
C ALA A 416 12.48 6.66 27.14
N PHE A 417 12.70 5.40 26.72
CA PHE A 417 12.18 4.20 27.39
C PHE A 417 13.17 3.52 28.33
N GLY A 418 14.42 4.00 28.40
CA GLY A 418 15.45 3.45 29.28
C GLY A 418 16.00 2.11 28.82
N LEU A 419 16.16 1.92 27.50
CA LEU A 419 16.67 0.73 26.83
C LEU A 419 18.11 0.88 26.39
#